data_bd0248265d91951635adb2ccc5641c6e
#
_entry.id   bd0248265d91951635adb2ccc5641c6e
#
_cell.length_a   1.000
_cell.length_b   1.000
_cell.length_c   1.000
_cell.angle_alpha   90.00
_cell.angle_beta   90.00
_cell.angle_gamma   90.00
#
_symmetry.space_group_name_H-M   'P 1'
#
loop_
_entity.id
_entity.type
_entity.pdbx_description
1 polymer ?
#
loop_
_entity_poly.entity_id
_entity_poly.type
_entity_poly.pdbx_seq_one_letter_code
_entity_poly.pdbx_strand_id
1 'polypeptide(L)'
;DFTDEENWRCLADIKQILGDSQGLSAVLEDLFSILGRDPEQVEQLKDIDFLKFGLELLEAALSRDPLNPDVWWEKLNSSGTEIGNLAEFVERCKRLDFRDQRANIIFSRRIERIRDSGQTELFIELARNLLAHRPQNHELWHELGRLYERLNRTEEAWICYDHVQTLRTHNNVRDEYMSRLTDKMDGNNKQAWTKPPISKREEFLSQMVALASRVSIPETTEVVEDVSDANLNKDEQ
;
A
#
# COMPACT_ATOMS: atom_id res chain seq x y z
N ASP A 1 9.87 -16.71 -3.83
CA ASP A 1 8.78 -15.73 -3.95
C ASP A 1 8.40 -15.22 -2.56
N PHE A 2 8.45 -13.90 -2.35
CA PHE A 2 8.14 -13.26 -1.06
C PHE A 2 6.64 -13.23 -0.73
N THR A 3 5.78 -13.58 -1.68
CA THR A 3 4.32 -13.66 -1.46
C THR A 3 3.87 -15.05 -1.03
N ASP A 4 4.78 -16.01 -0.99
CA ASP A 4 4.54 -17.38 -0.56
C ASP A 4 5.05 -17.55 0.88
N GLU A 5 4.15 -17.83 1.80
CA GLU A 5 4.45 -18.00 3.23
C GLU A 5 5.40 -19.17 3.49
N GLU A 6 5.33 -20.21 2.66
CA GLU A 6 6.19 -21.39 2.81
C GLU A 6 7.68 -21.06 2.59
N ASN A 7 7.97 -20.11 1.70
CA ASN A 7 9.35 -19.64 1.52
C ASN A 7 9.90 -18.94 2.77
N TRP A 8 9.06 -18.20 3.48
CA TRP A 8 9.44 -17.55 4.75
C TRP A 8 9.69 -18.59 5.84
N ARG A 9 8.81 -19.57 5.95
CA ARG A 9 8.96 -20.69 6.90
C ARG A 9 10.25 -21.45 6.64
N CYS A 10 10.47 -21.89 5.41
CA CYS A 10 11.67 -22.61 5.00
C CYS A 10 12.96 -21.82 5.27
N LEU A 11 12.97 -20.52 4.98
CA LEU A 11 14.12 -19.67 5.23
C LEU A 11 14.40 -19.53 6.74
N ALA A 12 13.37 -19.33 7.55
CA ALA A 12 13.51 -19.22 9.00
C ALA A 12 13.97 -20.55 9.63
N ASP A 13 13.43 -21.68 9.19
CA ASP A 13 13.87 -23.02 9.63
C ASP A 13 15.35 -23.27 9.34
N ILE A 14 15.81 -22.92 8.14
CA ILE A 14 17.22 -23.04 7.78
C ILE A 14 18.09 -22.19 8.71
N LYS A 15 17.71 -20.95 8.99
CA LYS A 15 18.43 -20.06 9.91
C LYS A 15 18.48 -20.61 11.33
N GLN A 16 17.38 -21.19 11.79
CA GLN A 16 17.31 -21.83 13.11
C GLN A 16 18.21 -23.07 13.20
N ILE A 17 18.16 -23.94 12.20
CA ILE A 17 19.03 -25.16 12.13
C ILE A 17 20.51 -24.79 12.14
N LEU A 18 20.88 -23.70 11.47
CA LEU A 18 22.25 -23.18 11.44
C LEU A 18 22.68 -22.46 12.72
N GLY A 19 21.77 -22.23 13.66
CA GLY A 19 22.03 -21.40 14.86
C GLY A 19 22.30 -19.94 14.52
N ASP A 20 21.83 -19.45 13.35
CA ASP A 20 22.04 -18.09 12.87
C ASP A 20 20.98 -17.14 13.43
N SER A 21 21.16 -16.72 14.67
CA SER A 21 20.26 -15.80 15.37
C SER A 21 20.09 -14.46 14.64
N GLN A 22 21.19 -13.92 14.09
CA GLN A 22 21.12 -12.65 13.36
C GLN A 22 20.38 -12.80 12.02
N GLY A 23 20.62 -13.91 11.32
CA GLY A 23 19.88 -14.21 10.10
C GLY A 23 18.39 -14.42 10.34
N LEU A 24 18.01 -15.04 11.46
CA LEU A 24 16.61 -15.23 11.83
C LEU A 24 15.94 -13.87 12.21
N SER A 25 16.64 -13.00 12.95
CA SER A 25 16.19 -11.63 13.20
C SER A 25 15.94 -10.88 11.90
N ALA A 26 16.89 -10.92 10.96
CA ALA A 26 16.75 -10.26 9.67
C ALA A 26 15.55 -10.76 8.84
N VAL A 27 15.26 -12.09 8.89
CA VAL A 27 14.07 -12.65 8.22
C VAL A 27 12.79 -12.08 8.81
N LEU A 28 12.71 -11.98 10.14
CA LEU A 28 11.54 -11.41 10.82
C LEU A 28 11.38 -9.92 10.57
N GLU A 29 12.47 -9.16 10.66
CA GLU A 29 12.48 -7.73 10.35
C GLU A 29 12.00 -7.47 8.92
N ASP A 30 12.47 -8.27 7.97
CA ASP A 30 12.09 -8.19 6.57
C ASP A 30 10.60 -8.54 6.37
N LEU A 31 10.11 -9.60 7.02
CA LEU A 31 8.69 -9.96 6.99
C LEU A 31 7.81 -8.83 7.59
N PHE A 32 8.18 -8.28 8.73
CA PHE A 32 7.43 -7.19 9.35
C PHE A 32 7.41 -5.93 8.48
N SER A 33 8.52 -5.62 7.82
CA SER A 33 8.60 -4.51 6.88
C SER A 33 7.60 -4.68 5.74
N ILE A 34 7.54 -5.86 5.10
CA ILE A 34 6.60 -6.08 3.98
C ILE A 34 5.13 -6.19 4.42
N LEU A 35 4.88 -6.53 5.69
CA LEU A 35 3.55 -6.49 6.30
C LEU A 35 3.14 -5.09 6.74
N GLY A 36 4.01 -4.09 6.58
CA GLY A 36 3.75 -2.72 6.97
C GLY A 36 3.64 -2.56 8.50
N ARG A 37 4.50 -3.24 9.24
CA ARG A 37 4.62 -3.04 10.69
C ARG A 37 5.49 -1.84 10.98
N ASP A 38 5.17 -1.16 12.07
CA ASP A 38 5.91 0.00 12.53
C ASP A 38 7.36 -0.41 12.87
N PRO A 39 8.39 0.27 12.32
CA PRO A 39 9.78 0.01 12.65
C PRO A 39 10.08 0.10 14.15
N GLU A 40 9.40 0.98 14.90
CA GLU A 40 9.57 1.09 16.35
C GLU A 40 9.11 -0.17 17.09
N GLN A 41 8.07 -0.84 16.59
CA GLN A 41 7.63 -2.13 17.13
C GLN A 41 8.64 -3.25 16.83
N VAL A 42 9.33 -3.17 15.69
CA VAL A 42 10.39 -4.12 15.32
C VAL A 42 11.63 -3.90 16.21
N GLU A 43 11.94 -2.66 16.60
CA GLU A 43 13.04 -2.38 17.54
C GLU A 43 12.83 -3.03 18.91
N GLN A 44 11.61 -3.16 19.37
CA GLN A 44 11.29 -3.85 20.65
C GLN A 44 11.62 -5.34 20.61
N LEU A 45 11.80 -5.93 19.43
CA LEU A 45 12.19 -7.32 19.27
C LEU A 45 13.70 -7.57 19.47
N LYS A 46 14.53 -6.53 19.58
CA LYS A 46 16.00 -6.66 19.66
C LYS A 46 16.48 -7.44 20.89
N ASP A 47 15.69 -7.46 21.96
CA ASP A 47 16.02 -8.17 23.21
C ASP A 47 15.49 -9.62 23.24
N ILE A 48 14.90 -10.10 22.14
CA ILE A 48 14.33 -11.43 22.06
C ILE A 48 15.40 -12.46 21.68
N ASP A 49 15.36 -13.62 22.33
CA ASP A 49 16.11 -14.79 21.89
C ASP A 49 15.45 -15.40 20.65
N PHE A 50 15.91 -14.96 19.47
CA PHE A 50 15.35 -15.40 18.19
C PHE A 50 15.50 -16.90 17.94
N LEU A 51 16.58 -17.55 18.43
CA LEU A 51 16.72 -18.99 18.28
C LEU A 51 15.67 -19.77 19.07
N LYS A 52 15.14 -19.16 20.11
CA LYS A 52 14.10 -19.79 20.94
C LYS A 52 12.68 -19.46 20.46
N PHE A 53 12.43 -18.22 20.08
CA PHE A 53 11.07 -17.71 19.83
C PHE A 53 10.84 -17.27 18.37
N GLY A 54 11.86 -17.26 17.52
CA GLY A 54 11.78 -16.70 16.17
C GLY A 54 10.75 -17.38 15.28
N LEU A 55 10.67 -18.72 15.29
CA LEU A 55 9.66 -19.44 14.50
C LEU A 55 8.24 -19.20 15.02
N GLU A 56 8.03 -19.13 16.33
CA GLU A 56 6.71 -18.82 16.92
C GLU A 56 6.28 -17.40 16.54
N LEU A 57 7.20 -16.45 16.52
CA LEU A 57 6.93 -15.07 16.10
C LEU A 57 6.60 -15.00 14.60
N LEU A 58 7.30 -15.76 13.77
CA LEU A 58 7.00 -15.85 12.33
C LEU A 58 5.58 -16.38 12.11
N GLU A 59 5.25 -17.50 12.74
CA GLU A 59 3.92 -18.11 12.60
C GLU A 59 2.82 -17.19 13.15
N ALA A 60 3.06 -16.52 14.26
CA ALA A 60 2.13 -15.54 14.81
C ALA A 60 1.91 -14.36 13.85
N ALA A 61 2.98 -13.87 13.22
CA ALA A 61 2.90 -12.79 12.25
C ALA A 61 2.11 -13.19 11.00
N LEU A 62 2.41 -14.35 10.41
CA LEU A 62 1.71 -14.87 9.22
C LEU A 62 0.28 -15.28 9.54
N SER A 63 0.04 -15.85 10.73
CA SER A 63 -1.31 -16.16 11.17
C SER A 63 -2.15 -14.91 11.37
N ARG A 64 -1.58 -13.86 11.94
CA ARG A 64 -2.27 -12.58 12.15
C ARG A 64 -2.51 -11.81 10.88
N ASP A 65 -1.54 -11.78 9.96
CA ASP A 65 -1.56 -10.94 8.76
C ASP A 65 -1.11 -11.75 7.52
N PRO A 66 -1.95 -12.67 7.01
CA PRO A 66 -1.59 -13.58 5.92
C PRO A 66 -1.14 -12.86 4.66
N LEU A 67 -0.12 -13.41 4.00
CA LEU A 67 0.35 -12.89 2.71
C LEU A 67 -0.63 -13.17 1.57
N ASN A 68 -1.34 -14.30 1.64
CA ASN A 68 -2.38 -14.63 0.68
C ASN A 68 -3.56 -13.66 0.81
N PRO A 69 -3.92 -12.91 -0.24
CA PRO A 69 -4.95 -11.87 -0.17
C PRO A 69 -6.35 -12.42 0.07
N ASP A 70 -6.67 -13.66 -0.33
CA ASP A 70 -7.97 -14.29 -0.11
C ASP A 70 -8.12 -14.66 1.37
N VAL A 71 -7.12 -15.33 1.93
CA VAL A 71 -7.09 -15.68 3.36
C VAL A 71 -7.11 -14.42 4.23
N TRP A 72 -6.37 -13.39 3.84
CA TRP A 72 -6.38 -12.10 4.52
C TRP A 72 -7.78 -11.48 4.51
N TRP A 73 -8.46 -11.50 3.36
CA TRP A 73 -9.81 -10.94 3.20
C TRP A 73 -10.85 -11.69 4.03
N GLU A 74 -10.81 -13.02 4.02
CA GLU A 74 -11.68 -13.86 4.85
C GLU A 74 -11.51 -13.55 6.33
N LYS A 75 -10.27 -13.43 6.80
CA LYS A 75 -9.97 -13.07 8.19
C LYS A 75 -10.46 -11.67 8.54
N LEU A 76 -10.25 -10.68 7.66
CA LEU A 76 -10.70 -9.31 7.89
C LEU A 76 -12.22 -9.22 8.09
N ASN A 77 -12.98 -10.06 7.40
CA ASN A 77 -14.45 -10.09 7.47
C ASN A 77 -15.00 -11.04 8.55
N SER A 78 -14.14 -11.84 9.17
CA SER A 78 -14.57 -12.74 10.23
C SER A 78 -14.69 -11.97 11.54
N SER A 79 -15.85 -12.10 12.19
CA SER A 79 -16.11 -11.44 13.48
C SER A 79 -15.17 -11.98 14.56
N GLY A 80 -14.44 -11.10 15.22
CA GLY A 80 -13.60 -11.44 16.38
C GLY A 80 -12.14 -11.76 16.02
N THR A 81 -11.66 -11.41 14.84
CA THR A 81 -10.25 -11.60 14.49
C THR A 81 -9.36 -10.46 14.99
N GLU A 82 -8.12 -10.80 15.35
CA GLU A 82 -7.09 -9.85 15.83
C GLU A 82 -6.52 -8.95 14.73
N ILE A 83 -6.95 -9.14 13.47
CA ILE A 83 -6.43 -8.38 12.31
C ILE A 83 -6.88 -6.92 12.33
N GLY A 84 -7.91 -6.60 13.10
CA GLY A 84 -8.60 -5.32 13.02
C GLY A 84 -9.71 -5.33 11.97
N ASN A 85 -10.36 -4.21 11.81
CA ASN A 85 -11.41 -4.03 10.80
C ASN A 85 -10.89 -3.30 9.56
N LEU A 86 -11.73 -3.21 8.53
CA LEU A 86 -11.38 -2.54 7.28
C LEU A 86 -10.96 -1.06 7.49
N ALA A 87 -11.59 -0.35 8.45
CA ALA A 87 -11.25 1.03 8.73
C ALA A 87 -9.82 1.16 9.28
N GLU A 88 -9.40 0.26 10.18
CA GLU A 88 -8.03 0.22 10.68
C GLU A 88 -7.02 -0.11 9.58
N PHE A 89 -7.37 -1.01 8.67
CA PHE A 89 -6.54 -1.29 7.49
C PHE A 89 -6.37 -0.04 6.61
N VAL A 90 -7.45 0.69 6.35
CA VAL A 90 -7.41 1.94 5.57
C VAL A 90 -6.53 2.99 6.24
N GLU A 91 -6.70 3.20 7.54
CA GLU A 91 -5.86 4.14 8.30
C GLU A 91 -4.38 3.72 8.33
N ARG A 92 -4.12 2.42 8.41
CA ARG A 92 -2.76 1.87 8.27
C ARG A 92 -2.18 2.18 6.89
N CYS A 93 -2.95 1.95 5.81
CA CYS A 93 -2.52 2.27 4.45
C CYS A 93 -2.18 3.75 4.26
N LYS A 94 -2.88 4.67 4.94
CA LYS A 94 -2.62 6.11 4.84
C LYS A 94 -1.34 6.55 5.56
N ARG A 95 -0.86 5.78 6.53
CA ARG A 95 0.33 6.11 7.33
C ARG A 95 1.60 5.42 6.88
N LEU A 96 1.49 4.33 6.13
CA LEU A 96 2.63 3.52 5.72
C LEU A 96 3.36 4.09 4.50
N ASP A 97 4.68 3.85 4.49
CA ASP A 97 5.51 4.07 3.31
C ASP A 97 5.54 2.81 2.43
N PHE A 98 5.01 2.92 1.22
CA PHE A 98 4.94 1.83 0.26
C PHE A 98 6.01 1.91 -0.84
N ARG A 99 7.16 2.53 -0.57
CA ARG A 99 8.30 2.53 -1.52
C ARG A 99 8.95 1.16 -1.66
N ASP A 100 8.91 0.32 -0.62
CA ASP A 100 9.30 -1.09 -0.76
C ASP A 100 8.38 -1.79 -1.76
N GLN A 101 9.00 -2.38 -2.79
CA GLN A 101 8.27 -3.06 -3.86
C GLN A 101 7.41 -4.21 -3.35
N ARG A 102 7.93 -4.98 -2.41
CA ARG A 102 7.28 -6.19 -1.89
C ARG A 102 6.05 -5.81 -1.08
N ALA A 103 6.18 -4.85 -0.17
CA ALA A 103 5.06 -4.29 0.58
C ALA A 103 4.00 -3.71 -0.37
N ASN A 104 4.41 -2.92 -1.34
CA ASN A 104 3.49 -2.34 -2.34
C ASN A 104 2.70 -3.41 -3.09
N ILE A 105 3.33 -4.50 -3.53
CA ILE A 105 2.66 -5.60 -4.23
C ILE A 105 1.67 -6.34 -3.32
N ILE A 106 2.06 -6.66 -2.07
CA ILE A 106 1.17 -7.33 -1.12
C ILE A 106 -0.08 -6.49 -0.85
N PHE A 107 0.11 -5.21 -0.57
CA PHE A 107 -1.02 -4.31 -0.32
C PHE A 107 -1.86 -4.07 -1.58
N SER A 108 -1.25 -4.01 -2.77
CA SER A 108 -2.00 -3.93 -4.03
C SER A 108 -2.96 -5.11 -4.20
N ARG A 109 -2.51 -6.34 -3.94
CA ARG A 109 -3.35 -7.54 -4.01
C ARG A 109 -4.46 -7.55 -2.97
N ARG A 110 -4.21 -7.00 -1.78
CA ARG A 110 -5.24 -6.86 -0.72
C ARG A 110 -6.33 -5.87 -1.11
N ILE A 111 -5.96 -4.71 -1.63
CA ILE A 111 -6.95 -3.72 -2.04
C ILE A 111 -7.79 -4.17 -3.25
N GLU A 112 -7.28 -5.09 -4.07
CA GLU A 112 -8.08 -5.74 -5.13
C GLU A 112 -9.27 -6.50 -4.54
N ARG A 113 -9.14 -7.14 -3.37
CA ARG A 113 -10.26 -7.80 -2.67
C ARG A 113 -11.29 -6.79 -2.18
N ILE A 114 -10.87 -5.60 -1.78
CA ILE A 114 -11.78 -4.48 -1.46
C ILE A 114 -12.57 -4.07 -2.71
N ARG A 115 -11.92 -3.94 -3.88
CA ARG A 115 -12.58 -3.69 -5.15
C ARG A 115 -13.62 -4.77 -5.48
N ASP A 116 -13.22 -6.03 -5.35
CA ASP A 116 -14.05 -7.19 -5.71
C ASP A 116 -15.26 -7.33 -4.77
N SER A 117 -15.19 -6.76 -3.56
CA SER A 117 -16.34 -6.63 -2.64
C SER A 117 -17.31 -5.49 -3.01
N GLY A 118 -17.03 -4.74 -4.08
CA GLY A 118 -17.87 -3.63 -4.55
C GLY A 118 -17.50 -2.25 -3.96
N GLN A 119 -16.47 -2.13 -3.12
CA GLN A 119 -16.02 -0.87 -2.55
C GLN A 119 -15.08 -0.13 -3.51
N THR A 120 -15.62 0.27 -4.64
CA THR A 120 -14.90 0.81 -5.80
C THR A 120 -14.15 2.10 -5.48
N GLU A 121 -14.79 3.05 -4.82
CA GLU A 121 -14.16 4.35 -4.51
C GLU A 121 -13.04 4.20 -3.49
N LEU A 122 -13.20 3.32 -2.51
CA LEU A 122 -12.16 3.01 -1.54
C LEU A 122 -10.95 2.37 -2.23
N PHE A 123 -11.17 1.44 -3.17
CA PHE A 123 -10.08 0.89 -3.97
C PHE A 123 -9.33 1.98 -4.75
N ILE A 124 -10.05 2.91 -5.39
CA ILE A 124 -9.45 4.01 -6.14
C ILE A 124 -8.57 4.88 -5.23
N GLU A 125 -9.08 5.23 -4.04
CA GLU A 125 -8.33 6.03 -3.06
C GLU A 125 -7.03 5.32 -2.65
N LEU A 126 -7.12 4.05 -2.24
CA LEU A 126 -5.97 3.27 -1.79
C LEU A 126 -4.99 2.97 -2.92
N ALA A 127 -5.47 2.65 -4.13
CA ALA A 127 -4.63 2.42 -5.29
C ALA A 127 -3.82 3.66 -5.66
N ARG A 128 -4.45 4.84 -5.63
CA ARG A 128 -3.75 6.10 -5.87
C ARG A 128 -2.68 6.38 -4.81
N ASN A 129 -2.95 6.06 -3.55
CA ASN A 129 -1.95 6.18 -2.48
C ASN A 129 -0.75 5.25 -2.71
N LEU A 130 -0.98 3.97 -2.99
CA LEU A 130 0.11 3.02 -3.26
C LEU A 130 0.93 3.42 -4.49
N LEU A 131 0.27 3.89 -5.55
CA LEU A 131 0.93 4.36 -6.77
C LEU A 131 1.69 5.67 -6.58
N ALA A 132 1.25 6.53 -5.67
CA ALA A 132 1.98 7.75 -5.29
C ALA A 132 3.33 7.41 -4.67
N HIS A 133 3.39 6.39 -3.82
CA HIS A 133 4.64 5.90 -3.24
C HIS A 133 5.52 5.12 -4.23
N ARG A 134 4.90 4.37 -5.14
CA ARG A 134 5.59 3.54 -6.13
C ARG A 134 4.96 3.64 -7.53
N PRO A 135 5.29 4.69 -8.29
CA PRO A 135 4.75 4.89 -9.64
C PRO A 135 5.11 3.79 -10.63
N GLN A 136 6.14 2.99 -10.34
CA GLN A 136 6.59 1.88 -11.20
C GLN A 136 5.73 0.63 -11.13
N ASN A 137 4.72 0.56 -10.24
CA ASN A 137 3.82 -0.58 -10.13
C ASN A 137 2.82 -0.60 -11.31
N HIS A 138 3.30 -1.09 -12.46
CA HIS A 138 2.51 -1.13 -13.70
C HIS A 138 1.28 -2.05 -13.62
N GLU A 139 1.31 -3.09 -12.77
CA GLU A 139 0.17 -3.97 -12.57
C GLU A 139 -0.99 -3.23 -11.92
N LEU A 140 -0.72 -2.48 -10.85
CA LEU A 140 -1.74 -1.68 -10.18
C LEU A 140 -2.26 -0.53 -11.06
N TRP A 141 -1.38 0.11 -11.86
CA TRP A 141 -1.81 1.08 -12.87
C TRP A 141 -2.77 0.47 -13.89
N HIS A 142 -2.47 -0.74 -14.34
CA HIS A 142 -3.31 -1.46 -15.29
C HIS A 142 -4.69 -1.81 -14.68
N GLU A 143 -4.73 -2.31 -13.44
CA GLU A 143 -5.98 -2.62 -12.74
C GLU A 143 -6.82 -1.35 -12.50
N LEU A 144 -6.19 -0.25 -12.10
CA LEU A 144 -6.86 1.03 -11.95
C LEU A 144 -7.43 1.53 -13.30
N GLY A 145 -6.68 1.40 -14.38
CA GLY A 145 -7.13 1.73 -15.74
C GLY A 145 -8.34 0.92 -16.17
N ARG A 146 -8.33 -0.40 -15.94
CA ARG A 146 -9.48 -1.29 -16.21
C ARG A 146 -10.72 -0.90 -15.41
N LEU A 147 -10.53 -0.49 -14.16
CA LEU A 147 -11.64 -0.03 -13.34
C LEU A 147 -12.22 1.28 -13.87
N TYR A 148 -11.38 2.27 -14.19
CA TYR A 148 -11.84 3.52 -14.78
C TYR A 148 -12.55 3.31 -16.12
N GLU A 149 -12.07 2.37 -16.96
CA GLU A 149 -12.75 1.99 -18.20
C GLU A 149 -14.16 1.44 -17.95
N ARG A 150 -14.32 0.57 -16.92
CA ARG A 150 -15.65 0.05 -16.51
C ARG A 150 -16.60 1.12 -15.99
N LEU A 151 -16.05 2.12 -15.31
CA LEU A 151 -16.80 3.27 -14.78
C LEU A 151 -17.07 4.36 -15.84
N ASN A 152 -16.67 4.16 -17.10
CA ASN A 152 -16.71 5.14 -18.18
C ASN A 152 -15.92 6.44 -17.88
N ARG A 153 -14.95 6.39 -16.98
CA ARG A 153 -14.01 7.47 -16.68
C ARG A 153 -12.86 7.41 -17.70
N THR A 154 -13.17 7.84 -18.91
CA THR A 154 -12.36 7.60 -20.11
C THR A 154 -10.99 8.27 -20.07
N GLU A 155 -10.92 9.50 -19.53
CA GLU A 155 -9.67 10.25 -19.44
C GLU A 155 -8.70 9.61 -18.45
N GLU A 156 -9.20 9.24 -17.27
CA GLU A 156 -8.38 8.60 -16.23
C GLU A 156 -7.93 7.20 -16.64
N ALA A 157 -8.80 6.46 -17.32
CA ALA A 157 -8.43 5.16 -17.90
C ALA A 157 -7.28 5.31 -18.90
N TRP A 158 -7.38 6.31 -19.79
CA TRP A 158 -6.34 6.58 -20.78
C TRP A 158 -5.02 6.95 -20.10
N ILE A 159 -5.04 7.82 -19.07
CA ILE A 159 -3.82 8.21 -18.33
C ILE A 159 -3.15 6.99 -17.70
N CYS A 160 -3.93 6.10 -17.10
CA CYS A 160 -3.41 4.88 -16.50
C CYS A 160 -2.75 3.97 -17.55
N TYR A 161 -3.41 3.70 -18.67
CA TYR A 161 -2.87 2.86 -19.73
C TYR A 161 -1.66 3.49 -20.44
N ASP A 162 -1.66 4.81 -20.61
CA ASP A 162 -0.50 5.53 -21.14
C ASP A 162 0.70 5.41 -20.22
N HIS A 163 0.49 5.48 -18.91
CA HIS A 163 1.55 5.28 -17.93
C HIS A 163 2.10 3.84 -17.98
N VAL A 164 1.24 2.82 -18.04
CA VAL A 164 1.65 1.42 -18.21
C VAL A 164 2.50 1.24 -19.46
N GLN A 165 2.06 1.77 -20.61
CA GLN A 165 2.79 1.65 -21.88
C GLN A 165 4.12 2.42 -21.85
N THR A 166 4.21 3.49 -21.08
CA THR A 166 5.46 4.23 -20.87
C THR A 166 6.46 3.40 -20.04
N LEU A 167 5.98 2.69 -19.01
CA LEU A 167 6.82 1.81 -18.18
C LEU A 167 7.19 0.50 -18.89
N ARG A 168 6.32 0.01 -19.74
CA ARG A 168 6.42 -1.27 -20.47
C ARG A 168 6.19 -1.04 -21.95
N THR A 169 7.22 -0.56 -22.64
CA THR A 169 7.15 -0.11 -24.05
C THR A 169 6.74 -1.19 -25.06
N HIS A 170 6.85 -2.47 -24.69
CA HIS A 170 6.37 -3.60 -25.50
C HIS A 170 4.90 -3.97 -25.23
N ASN A 171 4.24 -3.33 -24.27
CA ASN A 171 2.82 -3.50 -24.00
C ASN A 171 2.00 -2.46 -24.74
N ASN A 172 1.05 -2.88 -25.56
CA ASN A 172 0.20 -1.99 -26.39
C ASN A 172 -1.13 -1.64 -25.71
N VAL A 173 -1.20 -1.67 -24.38
CA VAL A 173 -2.46 -1.54 -23.61
C VAL A 173 -3.20 -0.23 -23.88
N ARG A 174 -2.48 0.89 -24.05
CA ARG A 174 -3.07 2.18 -24.42
C ARG A 174 -3.67 2.14 -25.83
N ASP A 175 -2.92 1.58 -26.78
CA ASP A 175 -3.32 1.56 -28.19
C ASP A 175 -4.51 0.60 -28.37
N GLU A 176 -4.53 -0.52 -27.66
CA GLU A 176 -5.69 -1.41 -27.58
C GLU A 176 -6.91 -0.75 -26.96
N TYR A 177 -6.71 0.05 -25.88
CA TYR A 177 -7.79 0.82 -25.29
C TYR A 177 -8.35 1.86 -26.25
N MET A 178 -7.50 2.56 -27.00
CA MET A 178 -7.91 3.50 -28.04
C MET A 178 -8.75 2.83 -29.13
N SER A 179 -8.35 1.63 -29.57
CA SER A 179 -9.14 0.84 -30.52
C SER A 179 -10.54 0.52 -29.99
N ARG A 180 -10.62 0.02 -28.73
CA ARG A 180 -11.92 -0.28 -28.08
C ARG A 180 -12.80 0.96 -27.93
N LEU A 181 -12.21 2.13 -27.68
CA LEU A 181 -12.95 3.41 -27.60
C LEU A 181 -13.54 3.78 -28.97
N THR A 182 -12.73 3.69 -30.03
CA THR A 182 -13.15 4.01 -31.39
C THR A 182 -14.30 3.10 -31.81
N ASP A 183 -14.19 1.79 -31.57
CA ASP A 183 -15.23 0.81 -31.89
C ASP A 183 -16.55 1.11 -31.15
N LYS A 184 -16.48 1.54 -29.90
CA LYS A 184 -17.67 1.95 -29.11
C LYS A 184 -18.33 3.23 -29.65
N MET A 185 -17.53 4.15 -30.20
CA MET A 185 -18.00 5.45 -30.68
C MET A 185 -18.54 5.40 -32.11
N ASP A 186 -18.04 4.52 -32.96
CA ASP A 186 -18.52 4.37 -34.33
C ASP A 186 -20.00 3.90 -34.42
N GLY A 187 -20.52 3.33 -33.31
CA GLY A 187 -21.95 2.96 -33.19
C GLY A 187 -22.89 4.09 -32.80
N ASN A 188 -22.42 5.21 -32.25
CA ASN A 188 -23.30 6.21 -31.62
C ASN A 188 -22.68 7.62 -31.59
N ASN A 189 -22.80 8.35 -32.69
CA ASN A 189 -22.47 9.79 -32.79
C ASN A 189 -20.97 10.15 -32.85
N LYS A 190 -20.58 10.74 -33.98
CA LYS A 190 -19.26 11.02 -34.54
C LYS A 190 -18.45 12.14 -33.82
N GLN A 191 -18.40 12.18 -32.52
CA GLN A 191 -17.42 13.02 -31.86
C GLN A 191 -16.18 12.19 -31.55
N ALA A 192 -15.18 12.29 -32.42
CA ALA A 192 -13.91 11.59 -32.23
C ALA A 192 -13.35 11.93 -30.84
N TRP A 193 -13.15 10.91 -30.00
CA TRP A 193 -12.50 11.10 -28.69
C TRP A 193 -11.09 11.64 -28.92
N THR A 194 -10.73 12.69 -28.22
CA THR A 194 -9.41 13.26 -28.23
C THR A 194 -8.67 12.91 -26.94
N LYS A 195 -7.41 12.49 -27.09
CA LYS A 195 -6.57 12.19 -25.93
C LYS A 195 -6.50 13.39 -24.98
N PRO A 196 -6.46 13.15 -23.65
CA PRO A 196 -6.30 14.22 -22.69
C PRO A 196 -5.06 15.07 -22.96
N PRO A 197 -5.14 16.38 -22.77
CA PRO A 197 -3.96 17.23 -22.90
C PRO A 197 -2.90 16.87 -21.85
N ILE A 198 -1.63 17.13 -22.15
CA ILE A 198 -0.50 16.84 -21.26
C ILE A 198 -0.70 17.45 -19.87
N SER A 199 -1.27 18.66 -19.79
CA SER A 199 -1.58 19.32 -18.52
C SER A 199 -2.50 18.49 -17.59
N LYS A 200 -3.52 17.84 -18.12
CA LYS A 200 -4.40 16.95 -17.31
C LYS A 200 -3.66 15.72 -16.80
N ARG A 201 -2.76 15.15 -17.60
CA ARG A 201 -1.91 14.07 -17.16
C ARG A 201 -0.97 14.51 -16.03
N GLU A 202 -0.32 15.66 -16.19
CA GLU A 202 0.57 16.23 -15.18
C GLU A 202 -0.20 16.56 -13.89
N GLU A 203 -1.41 17.12 -14.01
CA GLU A 203 -2.28 17.39 -12.87
C GLU A 203 -2.65 16.10 -12.12
N PHE A 204 -3.05 15.05 -12.85
CA PHE A 204 -3.39 13.75 -12.27
C PHE A 204 -2.19 13.14 -11.52
N LEU A 205 -1.00 13.14 -12.12
CA LEU A 205 0.23 12.63 -11.50
C LEU A 205 0.67 13.49 -10.31
N SER A 206 0.53 14.82 -10.40
CA SER A 206 0.86 15.74 -9.30
C SER A 206 -0.05 15.54 -8.09
N GLN A 207 -1.34 15.28 -8.31
CA GLN A 207 -2.26 14.93 -7.22
C GLN A 207 -1.86 13.64 -6.52
N MET A 208 -1.34 12.66 -7.27
CA MET A 208 -0.84 11.41 -6.66
C MET A 208 0.42 11.64 -5.84
N VAL A 209 1.38 12.43 -6.33
CA VAL A 209 2.59 12.80 -5.58
C VAL A 209 2.24 13.57 -4.30
N ALA A 210 1.26 14.46 -4.36
CA ALA A 210 0.78 15.18 -3.17
C ALA A 210 0.16 14.27 -2.10
N LEU A 211 -0.41 13.13 -2.49
CA LEU A 211 -0.89 12.12 -1.54
C LEU A 211 0.28 11.45 -0.78
N ALA A 212 1.34 11.07 -1.49
CA ALA A 212 2.53 10.47 -0.87
C ALA A 212 3.23 11.45 0.09
N SER A 213 3.27 12.73 -0.25
CA SER A 213 3.91 13.75 0.59
C SER A 213 3.21 14.01 1.93
N ARG A 214 1.89 13.75 2.01
CA ARG A 214 1.12 13.91 3.26
C ARG A 214 1.46 12.84 4.30
N VAL A 215 1.94 11.68 3.88
CA VAL A 215 2.32 10.58 4.78
C VAL A 215 3.70 10.79 5.41
N SER A 216 4.55 11.60 4.78
CA SER A 216 5.96 11.77 5.17
C SER A 216 6.21 12.84 6.25
N ILE A 217 5.19 13.49 6.80
CA ILE A 217 5.32 14.47 7.88
C ILE A 217 4.76 13.84 9.15
N PRO A 218 5.60 13.38 10.09
CA PRO A 218 5.12 13.14 11.44
C PRO A 218 4.63 14.49 11.97
N GLU A 219 3.40 14.56 12.42
CA GLU A 219 2.90 15.70 13.18
C GLU A 219 3.79 15.82 14.43
N THR A 220 4.73 16.75 14.37
CA THR A 220 5.44 17.21 15.56
C THR A 220 4.40 17.92 16.40
N THR A 221 3.86 17.21 17.36
CA THR A 221 3.02 17.82 18.41
C THR A 221 3.94 18.79 19.15
N GLU A 222 3.87 20.06 18.79
CA GLU A 222 4.43 21.13 19.63
C GLU A 222 3.70 21.06 20.97
N VAL A 223 4.37 20.48 21.94
CA VAL A 223 4.01 20.64 23.35
C VAL A 223 4.28 22.09 23.67
N VAL A 224 3.23 22.89 23.62
CA VAL A 224 3.26 24.25 24.20
C VAL A 224 3.39 24.05 25.71
N GLU A 225 4.60 24.17 26.22
CA GLU A 225 4.83 24.36 27.65
C GLU A 225 4.23 25.70 28.03
N ASP A 226 3.10 25.62 28.69
CA ASP A 226 2.43 26.76 29.33
C ASP A 226 3.27 27.13 30.59
N VAL A 227 4.21 28.04 30.37
CA VAL A 227 4.96 28.63 31.48
C VAL A 227 4.06 29.66 32.12
N SER A 228 3.27 29.24 33.09
CA SER A 228 2.55 30.13 33.99
C SER A 228 3.52 30.82 34.93
N ASP A 229 3.78 32.10 34.68
CA ASP A 229 4.43 33.03 35.57
C ASP A 229 3.70 33.09 36.92
N ALA A 230 4.27 32.45 37.92
CA ALA A 230 3.91 32.66 39.29
C ALA A 230 4.71 33.88 39.82
N ASN A 231 4.13 35.03 39.69
CA ASN A 231 4.62 36.25 40.31
C ASN A 231 4.37 36.21 41.83
N LEU A 232 5.42 36.02 42.57
CA LEU A 232 5.45 36.14 44.04
C LEU A 232 5.81 37.56 44.41
N ASN A 233 4.81 38.35 44.74
CA ASN A 233 4.99 39.56 45.51
C ASN A 233 5.30 39.20 46.96
N LYS A 234 6.50 39.57 47.41
CA LYS A 234 6.82 39.81 48.80
C LYS A 234 6.90 41.32 49.01
N ASP A 235 6.03 41.81 49.83
CA ASP A 235 6.29 43.03 50.58
C ASP A 235 5.78 42.88 51.99
N GLU A 236 6.72 43.10 52.92
CA GLU A 236 6.65 43.80 54.22
C GLU A 236 5.79 43.18 55.34
N GLN A 237 6.35 42.71 56.37
CA GLN A 237 6.77 43.28 57.67
C GLN A 237 7.40 42.20 58.54
#